data_2edcc01254df05292b4e33d51dff5fe9
#
_entry.id   2edcc01254df05292b4e33d51dff5fe9
#
_cell.length_a   1.000
_cell.length_b   1.000
_cell.length_c   1.000
_cell.angle_alpha   90.00
_cell.angle_beta   90.00
_cell.angle_gamma   90.00
#
_symmetry.space_group_name_H-M   'P 1'
#
loop_
_entity.id
_entity.type
_entity.pdbx_description
1 polymer ?
#
loop_
_entity_poly.entity_id
_entity_poly.type
_entity_poly.pdbx_seq_one_letter_code
_entity_poly.pdbx_strand_id
1 'polypeptide(L)'
;MLILQMKIITNTKQLISIINSKNLDLSFIPTMGGLHKGHLSLITKAKKKKLKTLVSIFVNPTQFNNINDFKSYPRNINKDIIMLKKVKPDFLFIPKKNDLFK
;
A
#
# COMPACT_ATOMS: atom_id res chain seq x y z
N MET A 1 20.79 15.76 -6.86
CA MET A 1 20.18 15.21 -5.65
C MET A 1 19.04 14.29 -6.04
N LEU A 2 19.12 13.05 -5.58
CA LEU A 2 18.05 12.10 -5.86
C LEU A 2 16.89 12.34 -4.88
N ILE A 3 15.75 12.70 -5.44
CA ILE A 3 14.53 12.76 -4.66
C ILE A 3 13.86 11.41 -4.79
N LEU A 4 13.93 10.62 -3.73
CA LEU A 4 13.24 9.34 -3.70
C LEU A 4 11.76 9.61 -3.44
N GLN A 5 10.95 9.42 -4.46
CA GLN A 5 9.52 9.58 -4.35
C GLN A 5 8.84 8.22 -4.29
N MET A 6 7.80 8.16 -3.46
CA MET A 6 6.94 6.99 -3.41
C MET A 6 6.23 6.84 -4.75
N LYS A 7 6.38 5.68 -5.39
CA LYS A 7 5.72 5.41 -6.66
C LYS A 7 4.34 4.82 -6.40
N ILE A 8 3.31 5.48 -6.92
CA ILE A 8 1.93 5.02 -6.78
C ILE A 8 1.57 4.13 -7.97
N ILE A 9 1.10 2.93 -7.67
CA ILE A 9 0.74 1.91 -8.65
C ILE A 9 -0.74 1.62 -8.52
N THR A 10 -1.46 1.63 -9.63
CA THR A 10 -2.90 1.43 -9.61
C THR A 10 -3.36 0.20 -10.39
N ASN A 11 -2.49 -0.43 -11.18
CA ASN A 11 -2.89 -1.61 -11.93
C ASN A 11 -2.04 -2.84 -11.56
N THR A 12 -2.65 -3.99 -11.68
CA THR A 12 -2.04 -5.25 -11.27
C THR A 12 -0.86 -5.67 -12.16
N LYS A 13 -0.85 -5.27 -13.42
CA LYS A 13 0.27 -5.60 -14.32
C LYS A 13 1.56 -4.95 -13.84
N GLN A 14 1.49 -3.67 -13.44
CA GLN A 14 2.64 -2.97 -12.88
C GLN A 14 3.09 -3.62 -11.58
N LEU A 15 2.14 -4.00 -10.73
CA LEU A 15 2.45 -4.66 -9.48
C LEU A 15 3.18 -5.97 -9.70
N ILE A 16 2.70 -6.81 -10.61
CA ILE A 16 3.32 -8.09 -10.92
C ILE A 16 4.72 -7.90 -11.47
N SER A 17 4.91 -6.89 -12.33
CA SER A 17 6.23 -6.58 -12.87
C SER A 17 7.24 -6.24 -11.77
N ILE A 18 6.81 -5.49 -10.75
CA ILE A 18 7.66 -5.13 -9.63
C ILE A 18 7.99 -6.35 -8.78
N ILE A 19 6.97 -7.16 -8.47
CA ILE A 19 7.15 -8.36 -7.64
C ILE A 19 8.10 -9.35 -8.30
N ASN A 20 8.02 -9.47 -9.63
CA ASN A 20 8.85 -10.41 -10.39
C ASN A 20 10.24 -9.88 -10.73
N SER A 21 10.57 -8.68 -10.29
CA SER A 21 11.90 -8.12 -10.53
C SER A 21 12.94 -8.91 -9.74
N LYS A 22 13.94 -9.45 -10.43
CA LYS A 22 14.89 -10.39 -9.84
C LYS A 22 15.80 -9.78 -8.78
N ASN A 23 15.96 -8.46 -8.78
CA ASN A 23 16.92 -7.79 -7.91
C ASN A 23 16.26 -7.03 -6.77
N LEU A 24 14.98 -7.30 -6.49
CA LEU A 24 14.27 -6.62 -5.42
C LEU A 24 14.00 -7.54 -4.24
N ASP A 25 14.62 -7.20 -3.12
CA ASP A 25 14.21 -7.74 -1.83
C ASP A 25 13.07 -6.86 -1.33
N LEU A 26 11.86 -7.39 -1.34
CA LEU A 26 10.64 -6.63 -1.15
C LEU A 26 9.99 -6.99 0.17
N SER A 27 9.67 -5.97 0.98
CA SER A 27 8.82 -6.11 2.15
C SER A 27 7.42 -5.64 1.79
N PHE A 28 6.45 -6.53 1.85
CA PHE A 28 5.07 -6.22 1.50
C PHE A 28 4.25 -5.95 2.75
N ILE A 29 3.61 -4.79 2.81
CA ILE A 29 2.81 -4.36 3.95
C ILE A 29 1.38 -4.10 3.48
N PRO A 30 0.50 -5.11 3.54
CA PRO A 30 -0.89 -4.93 3.13
C PRO A 30 -1.69 -4.19 4.21
N THR A 31 -2.53 -3.25 3.79
CA THR A 31 -3.41 -2.52 4.71
C THR A 31 -4.78 -2.32 4.07
N MET A 32 -5.75 -1.99 4.90
CA MET A 32 -7.08 -1.60 4.44
C MET A 32 -7.28 -0.09 4.52
N GLY A 33 -6.20 0.68 4.66
CA GLY A 33 -6.29 2.12 4.91
C GLY A 33 -6.45 2.43 6.39
N GLY A 34 -6.73 3.70 6.71
CA GLY A 34 -6.80 4.12 8.09
C GLY A 34 -5.47 3.95 8.80
N LEU A 35 -4.40 4.41 8.17
CA LEU A 35 -3.06 4.16 8.65
C LEU A 35 -2.78 4.85 9.98
N HIS A 36 -1.94 4.25 10.79
CA HIS A 36 -1.54 4.78 12.08
C HIS A 36 -0.05 4.48 12.33
N LYS A 37 0.43 4.88 13.51
CA LYS A 37 1.85 4.77 13.85
C LYS A 37 2.40 3.34 13.72
N GLY A 38 1.57 2.33 14.00
CA GLY A 38 1.99 0.93 13.87
C GLY A 38 2.37 0.58 12.44
N HIS A 39 1.57 1.02 11.47
CA HIS A 39 1.87 0.82 10.05
C HIS A 39 3.17 1.52 9.67
N LEU A 40 3.34 2.77 10.10
CA LEU A 40 4.54 3.54 9.78
C LEU A 40 5.79 2.91 10.39
N SER A 41 5.66 2.33 11.57
CA SER A 41 6.75 1.63 12.24
C SER A 41 7.23 0.42 11.43
N LEU A 42 6.29 -0.35 10.85
CA LEU A 42 6.65 -1.49 10.01
C LEU A 42 7.44 -1.05 8.78
N ILE A 43 7.02 0.04 8.16
CA ILE A 43 7.72 0.57 6.98
C ILE A 43 9.14 1.01 7.36
N THR A 44 9.26 1.76 8.44
CA THR A 44 10.56 2.24 8.92
C THR A 44 11.49 1.07 9.24
N LYS A 45 10.96 0.03 9.87
CA LYS A 45 11.73 -1.15 10.22
C LYS A 45 12.24 -1.89 8.97
N ALA A 46 11.40 -2.02 7.96
CA ALA A 46 11.79 -2.64 6.70
C ALA A 46 12.89 -1.84 6.01
N LYS A 47 12.78 -0.51 6.04
CA LYS A 47 13.79 0.37 5.43
C LYS A 47 15.14 0.25 6.14
N LYS A 48 15.14 0.10 7.45
CA LYS A 48 16.37 -0.12 8.21
C LYS A 48 17.07 -1.41 7.81
N LYS A 49 16.33 -2.39 7.34
CA LYS A 49 16.87 -3.65 6.81
C LYS A 49 17.26 -3.55 5.34
N LYS A 50 17.19 -2.35 4.76
CA LYS A 50 17.52 -2.09 3.35
C LYS A 50 16.62 -2.85 2.38
N LEU A 51 15.39 -3.14 2.79
CA LEU A 51 14.39 -3.75 1.91
C LEU A 51 13.64 -2.68 1.15
N LYS A 52 13.27 -2.97 -0.10
CA LYS A 52 12.29 -2.16 -0.79
C LYS A 52 10.93 -2.40 -0.17
N THR A 53 10.15 -1.34 0.02
CA THR A 53 8.87 -1.43 0.70
C THR A 53 7.73 -1.22 -0.28
N LEU A 54 6.76 -2.13 -0.23
CA LEU A 54 5.51 -2.03 -1.00
C LEU A 54 4.35 -2.04 -0.02
N VAL A 55 3.65 -0.93 0.06
CA VAL A 55 2.44 -0.81 0.89
C VAL A 55 1.23 -0.89 -0.03
N SER A 56 0.24 -1.69 0.35
CA SER A 56 -1.03 -1.68 -0.38
C SER A 56 -2.15 -1.13 0.50
N ILE A 57 -3.07 -0.40 -0.14
CA ILE A 57 -4.29 0.06 0.51
C ILE A 57 -5.46 -0.50 -0.29
N PHE A 58 -6.13 -1.49 0.29
CA PHE A 58 -7.27 -2.12 -0.36
C PHE A 58 -8.27 -2.59 0.69
N VAL A 59 -9.52 -2.16 0.54
CA VAL A 59 -10.60 -2.59 1.40
C VAL A 59 -11.42 -3.63 0.64
N ASN A 60 -11.33 -4.89 1.07
CA ASN A 60 -12.01 -6.00 0.41
C ASN A 60 -13.43 -6.13 0.98
N PRO A 61 -14.47 -5.95 0.14
CA PRO A 61 -15.84 -6.05 0.62
C PRO A 61 -16.18 -7.41 1.24
N THR A 62 -15.51 -8.47 0.79
CA THR A 62 -15.78 -9.83 1.30
C THR A 62 -15.33 -10.02 2.75
N GLN A 63 -14.53 -9.12 3.29
CA GLN A 63 -14.09 -9.18 4.68
C GLN A 63 -15.11 -8.60 5.66
N PHE A 64 -16.22 -8.04 5.16
CA PHE A 64 -17.25 -7.45 5.99
C PHE A 64 -18.48 -8.36 6.04
N ASN A 65 -19.16 -8.38 7.20
CA ASN A 65 -20.33 -9.20 7.40
C ASN A 65 -21.52 -8.72 6.56
N ASN A 66 -21.58 -7.44 6.28
CA ASN A 66 -22.62 -6.88 5.43
C ASN A 66 -22.10 -5.65 4.69
N ILE A 67 -22.85 -5.24 3.67
CA ILE A 67 -22.43 -4.14 2.80
C ILE A 67 -22.45 -2.79 3.52
N ASN A 68 -23.30 -2.63 4.55
CA ASN A 68 -23.32 -1.38 5.30
C ASN A 68 -22.03 -1.19 6.10
N ASP A 69 -21.50 -2.26 6.68
CA ASP A 69 -20.23 -2.21 7.38
C ASP A 69 -19.11 -1.80 6.43
N PHE A 70 -19.10 -2.35 5.22
CA PHE A 70 -18.12 -1.98 4.20
C PHE A 70 -18.25 -0.51 3.82
N LYS A 71 -19.46 -0.04 3.57
CA LYS A 71 -19.70 1.35 3.17
C LYS A 71 -19.32 2.35 4.24
N SER A 72 -19.49 1.99 5.50
CA SER A 72 -19.17 2.88 6.62
C SER A 72 -17.72 2.79 7.08
N TYR A 73 -16.94 1.87 6.51
CA TYR A 73 -15.54 1.73 6.88
C TYR A 73 -14.77 3.02 6.52
N PRO A 74 -14.03 3.59 7.49
CA PRO A 74 -13.32 4.83 7.24
C PRO A 74 -12.27 4.66 6.14
N ARG A 75 -12.37 5.49 5.12
CA ARG A 75 -11.42 5.49 4.01
C ARG A 75 -11.06 6.91 3.65
N ASN A 76 -9.88 7.32 4.03
CA ASN A 76 -9.36 8.63 3.62
C ASN A 76 -7.98 8.42 2.99
N ILE A 77 -8.01 8.07 1.71
CA ILE A 77 -6.79 7.74 0.97
C ILE A 77 -5.83 8.92 0.95
N ASN A 78 -6.33 10.14 0.80
CA ASN A 78 -5.47 11.32 0.78
C ASN A 78 -4.71 11.48 2.10
N LYS A 79 -5.40 11.28 3.23
CA LYS A 79 -4.75 11.34 4.54
C LYS A 79 -3.69 10.24 4.69
N ASP A 80 -4.01 9.02 4.23
CA ASP A 80 -3.07 7.91 4.28
C ASP A 80 -1.83 8.21 3.43
N ILE A 81 -2.00 8.76 2.25
CA ILE A 81 -0.88 9.13 1.39
C ILE A 81 0.00 10.18 2.06
N ILE A 82 -0.61 11.18 2.70
CA ILE A 82 0.15 12.20 3.42
C ILE A 82 0.98 11.58 4.53
N MET A 83 0.40 10.64 5.29
CA MET A 83 1.14 9.93 6.33
C MET A 83 2.30 9.12 5.76
N LEU A 84 2.06 8.40 4.66
CA LEU A 84 3.07 7.56 4.03
C LEU A 84 4.24 8.38 3.49
N LYS A 85 3.99 9.60 3.02
CA LYS A 85 5.05 10.47 2.54
C LYS A 85 6.08 10.78 3.62
N LYS A 86 5.71 10.68 4.89
CA LYS A 86 6.64 10.92 5.99
C LYS A 86 7.67 9.81 6.13
N VAL A 87 7.32 8.57 5.81
CA VAL A 87 8.22 7.43 5.93
C VAL A 87 8.71 6.92 4.58
N LYS A 88 8.14 7.42 3.49
CA LYS A 88 8.63 7.22 2.11
C LYS A 88 8.80 5.75 1.74
N PRO A 89 7.72 4.94 1.72
CA PRO A 89 7.82 3.61 1.12
C PRO A 89 8.18 3.74 -0.36
N ASP A 90 8.82 2.72 -0.90
CA ASP A 90 9.22 2.77 -2.32
C ASP A 90 8.02 2.69 -3.25
N PHE A 91 7.02 1.86 -2.90
CA PHE A 91 5.83 1.68 -3.71
C PHE A 91 4.57 1.73 -2.86
N LEU A 92 3.52 2.31 -3.44
CA LEU A 92 2.19 2.29 -2.86
C LEU A 92 1.23 1.75 -3.91
N PHE A 93 0.59 0.62 -3.62
CA PHE A 93 -0.37 0.01 -4.51
C PHE A 93 -1.79 0.30 -4.05
N ILE A 94 -2.55 1.01 -4.88
CA ILE A 94 -3.96 1.28 -4.63
C ILE A 94 -4.73 0.71 -5.84
N PRO A 95 -5.20 -0.56 -5.75
CA PRO A 95 -5.85 -1.18 -6.89
C PRO A 95 -7.17 -0.51 -7.21
N LYS A 96 -7.50 -0.47 -8.49
CA LYS A 96 -8.81 -0.08 -8.93
C LYS A 96 -9.76 -1.26 -8.73
N LYS A 97 -11.00 -0.97 -8.36
CA LYS A 97 -12.00 -1.99 -8.12
C LYS A 97 -12.14 -2.98 -9.30
N ASN A 98 -12.08 -2.47 -10.52
CA ASN A 98 -12.26 -3.29 -11.71
C ASN A 98 -11.11 -4.28 -11.96
N ASP A 99 -9.94 -4.03 -11.41
CA ASP A 99 -8.79 -4.94 -11.61
C ASP A 99 -8.89 -6.18 -10.74
N LEU A 100 -9.66 -6.13 -9.65
CA LEU A 100 -9.72 -7.21 -8.67
C LEU A 100 -11.03 -8.01 -8.70
N PHE A 101 -12.08 -7.44 -9.26
CA PHE A 101 -13.41 -8.04 -9.25
C PHE A 101 -13.96 -8.22 -10.66
N LYS A 102 -13.15 -8.74 -11.53
CA LYS A 102 -13.63 -9.10 -12.85
C LYS A 102 -14.44 -10.39 -12.83
#